data_2d06410b76016e4ac6a21028eafe9097
#
_entry.id   2d06410b76016e4ac6a21028eafe9097
#
_cell.length_a   1.000
_cell.length_b   1.000
_cell.length_c   1.000
_cell.angle_alpha   90.00
_cell.angle_beta   90.00
_cell.angle_gamma   90.00
#
_symmetry.space_group_name_H-M   'P 1'
#
loop_
_entity.id
_entity.type
_entity.pdbx_description
1 polymer ?
#
loop_
_entity_poly.entity_id
_entity_poly.type
_entity_poly.pdbx_seq_one_letter_code
_entity_poly.pdbx_strand_id
1 'polypeptide(L)'
;MLKGERVELRPIKENDLKNFLKWFNDMEVTRYLISYLPMTEASEKKWIEETTAKREPVFVIETRNKKGHATAIGACGLHRVNHKDGNAEMGITIGEKIFWGQGFGFETLTLLIDYGFNFLNLHKISSGSYEPNKGSIKLHQKLGFVQEGKRKEHAFSNGQYLDLIEFGLLREEWKK
;
A
#
# COMPACT_ATOMS: atom_id res chain seq x y z
N MET A 1 12.64 -7.12 -8.84
CA MET A 1 11.22 -6.95 -9.22
C MET A 1 10.45 -8.17 -8.78
N LEU A 2 9.33 -7.97 -8.09
CA LEU A 2 8.45 -9.05 -7.67
C LEU A 2 7.38 -9.23 -8.74
N LYS A 3 7.18 -10.45 -9.24
CA LYS A 3 6.28 -10.73 -10.36
C LYS A 3 5.17 -11.66 -9.93
N GLY A 4 3.94 -11.24 -10.15
CA GLY A 4 2.72 -12.04 -10.07
C GLY A 4 2.21 -12.43 -11.46
N GLU A 5 0.96 -12.83 -11.53
CA GLU A 5 0.29 -13.17 -12.80
C GLU A 5 -0.07 -11.93 -13.61
N ARG A 6 -0.64 -10.92 -12.95
CA ARG A 6 -1.16 -9.69 -13.58
C ARG A 6 -0.43 -8.44 -13.12
N VAL A 7 0.28 -8.49 -11.98
CA VAL A 7 0.99 -7.36 -11.41
C VAL A 7 2.49 -7.62 -11.32
N GLU A 8 3.24 -6.54 -11.42
CA GLU A 8 4.68 -6.49 -11.19
C GLU A 8 4.97 -5.35 -10.22
N LEU A 9 5.74 -5.62 -9.17
CA LEU A 9 6.21 -4.60 -8.24
C LEU A 9 7.63 -4.22 -8.60
N ARG A 10 7.81 -2.97 -8.96
CA ARG A 10 9.11 -2.43 -9.35
C ARG A 10 9.53 -1.22 -8.51
N PRO A 11 10.82 -0.92 -8.42
CA PRO A 11 11.30 0.31 -7.80
C PRO A 11 10.65 1.56 -8.41
N ILE A 12 10.52 2.60 -7.60
CA ILE A 12 10.07 3.92 -8.02
C ILE A 12 11.11 4.52 -8.98
N LYS A 13 10.64 5.28 -9.98
CA LYS A 13 11.46 6.05 -10.93
C LYS A 13 11.01 7.50 -10.92
N GLU A 14 11.87 8.43 -11.32
CA GLU A 14 11.50 9.85 -11.43
C GLU A 14 10.27 10.09 -12.31
N ASN A 15 10.11 9.32 -13.38
CA ASN A 15 8.95 9.42 -14.28
C ASN A 15 7.61 9.05 -13.63
N ASP A 16 7.63 8.41 -12.45
CA ASP A 16 6.40 8.09 -11.71
C ASP A 16 5.80 9.30 -10.99
N LEU A 17 6.56 10.40 -10.86
CA LEU A 17 6.12 11.63 -10.24
C LEU A 17 4.75 12.10 -10.75
N LYS A 18 4.54 12.07 -12.07
CA LYS A 18 3.26 12.47 -12.68
C LYS A 18 2.09 11.60 -12.23
N ASN A 19 2.32 10.29 -12.10
CA ASN A 19 1.31 9.37 -11.63
C ASN A 19 0.97 9.61 -10.15
N PHE A 20 2.00 9.79 -9.31
CA PHE A 20 1.81 10.08 -7.90
C PHE A 20 1.05 11.39 -7.68
N LEU A 21 1.42 12.48 -8.38
CA LEU A 21 0.69 13.75 -8.31
C LEU A 21 -0.76 13.61 -8.75
N LYS A 22 -1.03 12.84 -9.82
CA LYS A 22 -2.39 12.53 -10.27
C LYS A 22 -3.19 11.79 -9.20
N TRP A 23 -2.61 10.74 -8.61
CA TRP A 23 -3.31 9.86 -7.66
C TRP A 23 -3.51 10.53 -6.30
N PHE A 24 -2.47 11.15 -5.75
CA PHE A 24 -2.53 11.73 -4.41
C PHE A 24 -3.20 13.11 -4.34
N ASN A 25 -3.52 13.72 -5.49
CA ASN A 25 -4.40 14.89 -5.57
C ASN A 25 -5.84 14.55 -5.98
N ASP A 26 -6.16 13.28 -6.24
CA ASP A 26 -7.54 12.83 -6.47
C ASP A 26 -8.22 12.51 -5.13
N MET A 27 -9.22 13.32 -4.74
CA MET A 27 -9.92 13.17 -3.46
C MET A 27 -10.63 11.82 -3.30
N GLU A 28 -11.00 11.15 -4.40
CA GLU A 28 -11.61 9.83 -4.33
C GLU A 28 -10.55 8.75 -4.01
N VAL A 29 -9.35 8.89 -4.57
CA VAL A 29 -8.21 7.99 -4.29
C VAL A 29 -7.72 8.18 -2.86
N THR A 30 -7.62 9.44 -2.41
CA THR A 30 -7.08 9.78 -1.09
C THR A 30 -8.08 9.72 0.04
N ARG A 31 -9.35 9.47 -0.25
CA ARG A 31 -10.47 9.49 0.68
C ARG A 31 -10.20 8.76 2.00
N TYR A 32 -9.44 7.69 1.96
CA TYR A 32 -9.10 6.85 3.10
C TYR A 32 -7.59 6.75 3.34
N LEU A 33 -6.83 7.73 2.85
CA LEU A 33 -5.40 7.86 3.14
C LEU A 33 -5.16 8.89 4.25
N ILE A 34 -3.98 8.82 4.84
CA ILE A 34 -3.55 9.78 5.87
C ILE A 34 -3.29 11.17 5.26
N SER A 35 -2.96 11.22 3.96
CA SER A 35 -2.67 12.48 3.25
C SER A 35 -3.94 13.34 3.14
N TYR A 36 -3.86 14.57 3.66
CA TYR A 36 -4.97 15.53 3.66
C TYR A 36 -4.58 16.89 3.05
N LEU A 37 -3.31 17.09 2.79
CA LEU A 37 -2.81 18.30 2.11
C LEU A 37 -2.61 18.01 0.62
N PRO A 38 -2.83 19.02 -0.24
CA PRO A 38 -2.50 18.91 -1.65
C PRO A 38 -1.02 18.55 -1.83
N MET A 39 -0.75 17.53 -2.64
CA MET A 39 0.59 17.09 -2.97
C MET A 39 1.19 18.03 -4.02
N THR A 40 2.32 18.65 -3.70
CA THR A 40 3.06 19.51 -4.65
C THR A 40 4.14 18.70 -5.37
N GLU A 41 4.52 19.15 -6.57
CA GLU A 41 5.62 18.52 -7.31
C GLU A 41 6.92 18.50 -6.50
N ALA A 42 7.23 19.59 -5.80
CA ALA A 42 8.43 19.69 -4.98
C ALA A 42 8.42 18.71 -3.79
N SER A 43 7.28 18.57 -3.10
CA SER A 43 7.17 17.63 -1.97
C SER A 43 7.26 16.18 -2.41
N GLU A 44 6.62 15.85 -3.53
CA GLU A 44 6.61 14.49 -4.06
C GLU A 44 7.97 14.07 -4.63
N LYS A 45 8.63 14.98 -5.35
CA LYS A 45 10.00 14.75 -5.82
C LYS A 45 10.95 14.48 -4.66
N LYS A 46 10.89 15.30 -3.62
CA LYS A 46 11.70 15.11 -2.41
C LYS A 46 11.41 13.75 -1.75
N TRP A 47 10.14 13.36 -1.65
CA TRP A 47 9.77 12.06 -1.09
C TRP A 47 10.33 10.89 -1.91
N ILE A 48 10.27 10.96 -3.24
CA ILE A 48 10.86 9.95 -4.14
C ILE A 48 12.39 9.84 -3.91
N GLU A 49 13.09 10.97 -3.84
CA GLU A 49 14.52 11.03 -3.60
C GLU A 49 14.88 10.40 -2.24
N GLU A 50 14.19 10.80 -1.17
CA GLU A 50 14.43 10.28 0.18
C GLU A 50 14.14 8.78 0.30
N THR A 51 13.01 8.32 -0.25
CA THR A 51 12.60 6.91 -0.25
C THR A 51 13.61 6.05 -1.00
N THR A 52 14.08 6.53 -2.14
CA THR A 52 15.10 5.85 -2.95
C THR A 52 16.46 5.81 -2.23
N ALA A 53 16.88 6.92 -1.62
CA ALA A 53 18.15 7.00 -0.90
C ALA A 53 18.17 6.09 0.34
N LYS A 54 17.07 6.02 1.08
CA LYS A 54 16.92 5.13 2.25
C LYS A 54 16.71 3.66 1.87
N ARG A 55 16.50 3.35 0.59
CA ARG A 55 16.17 2.00 0.09
C ARG A 55 14.95 1.41 0.80
N GLU A 56 13.96 2.24 1.09
CA GLU A 56 12.71 1.76 1.66
C GLU A 56 12.02 0.78 0.69
N PRO A 57 11.42 -0.31 1.19
CA PRO A 57 10.75 -1.30 0.34
C PRO A 57 9.37 -0.78 -0.13
N VAL A 58 9.41 0.24 -0.95
CA VAL A 58 8.26 0.88 -1.61
C VAL A 58 8.34 0.66 -3.11
N PHE A 59 7.22 0.28 -3.69
CA PHE A 59 7.14 -0.17 -5.08
C PHE A 59 6.00 0.52 -5.82
N VAL A 60 6.22 0.75 -7.10
CA VAL A 60 5.15 1.02 -8.06
C VAL A 60 4.52 -0.31 -8.48
N ILE A 61 3.20 -0.33 -8.49
CA ILE A 61 2.40 -1.45 -8.99
C ILE A 61 2.19 -1.24 -10.48
N GLU A 62 2.70 -2.15 -11.29
CA GLU A 62 2.45 -2.18 -12.73
C GLU A 62 1.57 -3.35 -13.11
N THR A 63 0.76 -3.16 -14.14
CA THR A 63 0.10 -4.24 -14.87
C THR A 63 0.46 -4.17 -16.34
N ARG A 64 0.31 -5.29 -17.06
CA ARG A 64 0.58 -5.36 -18.50
C ARG A 64 -0.67 -5.78 -19.24
N ASN A 65 -0.98 -5.07 -20.30
CA ASN A 65 -2.05 -5.48 -21.21
C ASN A 65 -1.59 -6.68 -22.10
N LYS A 66 -2.52 -7.24 -22.85
CA LYS A 66 -2.26 -8.38 -23.77
C LYS A 66 -1.17 -8.09 -24.81
N LYS A 67 -0.89 -6.81 -25.12
CA LYS A 67 0.17 -6.39 -26.04
C LYS A 67 1.52 -6.16 -25.33
N GLY A 68 1.60 -6.43 -24.03
CA GLY A 68 2.82 -6.27 -23.23
C GLY A 68 3.11 -4.84 -22.75
N HIS A 69 2.24 -3.86 -23.05
CA HIS A 69 2.43 -2.49 -22.55
C HIS A 69 2.21 -2.44 -21.05
N ALA A 70 3.23 -1.96 -20.33
CA ALA A 70 3.19 -1.76 -18.90
C ALA A 70 2.44 -0.47 -18.55
N THR A 71 1.61 -0.52 -17.52
CA THR A 71 0.86 0.62 -16.99
C THR A 71 1.03 0.65 -15.47
N ALA A 72 1.53 1.74 -14.93
CA ALA A 72 1.55 1.97 -13.48
C ALA A 72 0.11 2.23 -13.02
N ILE A 73 -0.33 1.49 -11.99
CA ILE A 73 -1.70 1.54 -11.50
C ILE A 73 -1.80 1.95 -10.03
N GLY A 74 -0.68 2.07 -9.33
CA GLY A 74 -0.65 2.42 -7.92
C GLY A 74 0.72 2.25 -7.30
N ALA A 75 0.77 2.30 -5.98
CA ALA A 75 1.96 2.08 -5.17
C ALA A 75 1.65 1.24 -3.93
N CYS A 76 2.65 0.52 -3.44
CA CYS A 76 2.58 -0.22 -2.18
C CYS A 76 3.94 -0.24 -1.51
N GLY A 77 3.97 -0.52 -0.21
CA GLY A 77 5.24 -0.62 0.50
C GLY A 77 5.12 -1.17 1.91
N LEU A 78 6.30 -1.52 2.44
CA LEU A 78 6.49 -1.80 3.85
C LEU A 78 7.23 -0.61 4.46
N HIS A 79 6.57 0.07 5.38
CA HIS A 79 7.07 1.27 6.04
C HIS A 79 7.53 0.95 7.46
N ARG A 80 8.35 1.83 8.04
CA ARG A 80 8.84 1.69 9.43
C ARG A 80 9.43 0.31 9.70
N VAL A 81 10.17 -0.24 8.74
CA VAL A 81 10.81 -1.54 8.89
C VAL A 81 11.76 -1.52 10.08
N ASN A 82 11.44 -2.31 11.10
CA ASN A 82 12.25 -2.49 12.29
C ASN A 82 12.91 -3.87 12.25
N HIS A 83 14.18 -3.92 11.86
CA HIS A 83 14.92 -5.17 11.75
C HIS A 83 15.22 -5.82 13.11
N LYS A 84 15.24 -5.06 14.21
CA LYS A 84 15.47 -5.60 15.56
C LYS A 84 14.28 -6.44 16.00
N ASP A 85 13.08 -5.90 15.83
CA ASP A 85 11.84 -6.52 16.30
C ASP A 85 11.14 -7.33 15.19
N GLY A 86 11.66 -7.29 13.96
CA GLY A 86 11.16 -8.04 12.82
C GLY A 86 9.76 -7.60 12.37
N ASN A 87 9.44 -6.30 12.44
CA ASN A 87 8.10 -5.83 12.05
C ASN A 87 8.13 -4.66 11.07
N ALA A 88 7.01 -4.46 10.37
CA ALA A 88 6.78 -3.35 9.46
C ALA A 88 5.29 -3.02 9.35
N GLU A 89 4.99 -1.83 8.84
CA GLU A 89 3.64 -1.40 8.48
C GLU A 89 3.43 -1.50 6.97
N MET A 90 2.37 -2.16 6.56
CA MET A 90 2.01 -2.34 5.14
C MET A 90 1.03 -1.27 4.68
N GLY A 91 1.28 -0.73 3.49
CA GLY A 91 0.39 0.20 2.82
C GLY A 91 0.22 -0.10 1.34
N ILE A 92 -0.97 0.24 0.80
CA ILE A 92 -1.29 0.12 -0.63
C ILE A 92 -2.22 1.24 -1.07
N THR A 93 -1.99 1.74 -2.27
CA THR A 93 -2.91 2.62 -2.99
C THR A 93 -3.00 2.16 -4.44
N ILE A 94 -4.19 1.77 -4.88
CA ILE A 94 -4.48 1.62 -6.32
C ILE A 94 -4.97 2.98 -6.80
N GLY A 95 -4.11 3.72 -7.49
CA GLY A 95 -4.38 5.08 -7.95
C GLY A 95 -5.26 5.15 -9.20
N GLU A 96 -5.17 4.15 -10.07
CA GLU A 96 -6.00 4.06 -11.26
C GLU A 96 -7.34 3.37 -10.94
N LYS A 97 -8.40 4.17 -10.80
CA LYS A 97 -9.75 3.73 -10.35
C LYS A 97 -10.36 2.62 -11.20
N ILE A 98 -10.02 2.56 -12.48
CA ILE A 98 -10.53 1.52 -13.39
C ILE A 98 -10.09 0.10 -12.98
N PHE A 99 -9.07 -0.04 -12.13
CA PHE A 99 -8.58 -1.33 -11.63
C PHE A 99 -9.13 -1.70 -10.25
N TRP A 100 -9.99 -0.86 -9.66
CA TRP A 100 -10.60 -1.16 -8.36
C TRP A 100 -11.58 -2.35 -8.45
N GLY A 101 -11.66 -3.12 -7.36
CA GLY A 101 -12.57 -4.26 -7.27
C GLY A 101 -12.21 -5.49 -8.12
N GLN A 102 -11.11 -5.45 -8.88
CA GLN A 102 -10.71 -6.51 -9.82
C GLN A 102 -9.63 -7.46 -9.29
N GLY A 103 -9.30 -7.37 -8.00
CA GLY A 103 -8.34 -8.26 -7.34
C GLY A 103 -6.86 -7.85 -7.46
N PHE A 104 -6.54 -6.74 -8.13
CA PHE A 104 -5.16 -6.25 -8.23
C PHE A 104 -4.54 -5.96 -6.87
N GLY A 105 -5.31 -5.38 -5.93
CA GLY A 105 -4.84 -5.14 -4.57
C GLY A 105 -4.50 -6.43 -3.81
N PHE A 106 -5.30 -7.49 -3.99
CA PHE A 106 -5.04 -8.79 -3.37
C PHE A 106 -3.73 -9.40 -3.88
N GLU A 107 -3.55 -9.44 -5.20
CA GLU A 107 -2.33 -9.99 -5.81
C GLU A 107 -1.09 -9.17 -5.41
N THR A 108 -1.20 -7.84 -5.42
CA THR A 108 -0.14 -6.91 -4.98
C THR A 108 0.30 -7.20 -3.56
N LEU A 109 -0.65 -7.24 -2.62
CA LEU A 109 -0.33 -7.45 -1.21
C LEU A 109 0.16 -8.87 -0.92
N THR A 110 -0.30 -9.88 -1.66
CA THR A 110 0.25 -11.23 -1.60
C THR A 110 1.75 -11.24 -1.90
N LEU A 111 2.18 -10.55 -2.98
CA LEU A 111 3.60 -10.43 -3.32
C LEU A 111 4.40 -9.66 -2.26
N LEU A 112 3.83 -8.56 -1.75
CA LEU A 112 4.50 -7.71 -0.77
C LEU A 112 4.66 -8.40 0.59
N ILE A 113 3.66 -9.13 1.05
CA ILE A 113 3.70 -9.92 2.28
C ILE A 113 4.74 -11.04 2.17
N ASP A 114 4.71 -11.76 1.05
CA ASP A 114 5.69 -12.82 0.75
C ASP A 114 7.12 -12.27 0.77
N TYR A 115 7.33 -11.10 0.16
CA TYR A 115 8.61 -10.39 0.20
C TYR A 115 9.01 -10.00 1.63
N GLY A 116 8.08 -9.46 2.42
CA GLY A 116 8.34 -9.09 3.82
C GLY A 116 8.78 -10.28 4.66
N PHE A 117 8.06 -11.39 4.58
CA PHE A 117 8.36 -12.57 5.39
C PHE A 117 9.57 -13.36 4.91
N ASN A 118 9.70 -13.60 3.59
CA ASN A 118 10.70 -14.52 3.06
C ASN A 118 12.02 -13.85 2.67
N PHE A 119 12.05 -12.55 2.36
CA PHE A 119 13.26 -11.83 1.98
C PHE A 119 13.75 -10.85 3.04
N LEU A 120 12.85 -10.09 3.68
CA LEU A 120 13.21 -9.16 4.74
C LEU A 120 13.27 -9.82 6.12
N ASN A 121 12.91 -11.08 6.22
CA ASN A 121 12.88 -11.85 7.47
C ASN A 121 12.00 -11.20 8.56
N LEU A 122 10.88 -10.59 8.19
CA LEU A 122 9.95 -10.03 9.15
C LEU A 122 9.25 -11.16 9.93
N HIS A 123 8.90 -10.87 11.16
CA HIS A 123 8.09 -11.72 12.03
C HIS A 123 6.62 -11.34 11.95
N LYS A 124 6.34 -10.03 11.84
CA LYS A 124 4.99 -9.47 11.85
C LYS A 124 4.83 -8.35 10.82
N ILE A 125 3.69 -8.33 10.13
CA ILE A 125 3.27 -7.20 9.30
C ILE A 125 1.98 -6.64 9.89
N SER A 126 1.97 -5.34 10.19
CA SER A 126 0.79 -4.60 10.63
C SER A 126 0.22 -3.73 9.50
N SER A 127 -1.04 -3.35 9.61
CA SER A 127 -1.70 -2.42 8.69
C SER A 127 -2.90 -1.78 9.36
N GLY A 128 -3.42 -0.71 8.78
CA GLY A 128 -4.61 -0.04 9.26
C GLY A 128 -5.62 0.26 8.16
N SER A 129 -6.90 0.31 8.52
CA SER A 129 -7.96 0.73 7.61
C SER A 129 -9.03 1.52 8.34
N TYR A 130 -9.46 2.64 7.77
CA TYR A 130 -10.61 3.36 8.31
C TYR A 130 -11.90 2.56 8.13
N GLU A 131 -12.76 2.56 9.16
CA GLU A 131 -13.96 1.72 9.22
C GLU A 131 -14.89 1.82 8.02
N PRO A 132 -15.11 2.99 7.38
CA PRO A 132 -15.91 3.09 6.16
C PRO A 132 -15.28 2.42 4.93
N ASN A 133 -13.96 2.13 4.94
CA ASN A 133 -13.28 1.47 3.85
C ASN A 133 -13.50 -0.05 3.86
N LYS A 134 -14.73 -0.47 3.58
CA LYS A 134 -15.12 -1.89 3.59
C LYS A 134 -14.32 -2.74 2.60
N GLY A 135 -13.85 -2.15 1.50
CA GLY A 135 -12.99 -2.83 0.51
C GLY A 135 -11.65 -3.22 1.11
N SER A 136 -10.99 -2.29 1.81
CA SER A 136 -9.72 -2.54 2.49
C SER A 136 -9.87 -3.55 3.63
N ILE A 137 -10.92 -3.44 4.44
CA ILE A 137 -11.18 -4.39 5.53
C ILE A 137 -11.33 -5.82 4.99
N LYS A 138 -12.17 -6.00 3.94
CA LYS A 138 -12.33 -7.32 3.29
C LYS A 138 -11.02 -7.84 2.69
N LEU A 139 -10.19 -6.95 2.16
CA LEU A 139 -8.88 -7.31 1.60
C LEU A 139 -7.95 -7.85 2.69
N HIS A 140 -7.87 -7.17 3.85
CA HIS A 140 -7.08 -7.64 4.98
C HIS A 140 -7.55 -9.00 5.48
N GLN A 141 -8.86 -9.17 5.67
CA GLN A 141 -9.45 -10.45 6.08
C GLN A 141 -9.13 -11.59 5.11
N LYS A 142 -9.24 -11.31 3.78
CA LYS A 142 -8.93 -12.30 2.74
C LYS A 142 -7.45 -12.69 2.71
N LEU A 143 -6.55 -11.79 3.12
CA LEU A 143 -5.11 -12.03 3.24
C LEU A 143 -4.73 -12.73 4.55
N GLY A 144 -5.69 -12.99 5.45
CA GLY A 144 -5.46 -13.66 6.72
C GLY A 144 -5.09 -12.74 7.87
N PHE A 145 -5.16 -11.41 7.68
CA PHE A 145 -4.93 -10.49 8.79
C PHE A 145 -6.00 -10.62 9.86
N VAL A 146 -5.57 -10.56 11.12
CA VAL A 146 -6.43 -10.54 12.31
C VAL A 146 -6.60 -9.09 12.77
N GLN A 147 -7.81 -8.72 13.17
CA GLN A 147 -8.03 -7.42 13.81
C GLN A 147 -7.45 -7.47 15.23
N GLU A 148 -6.47 -6.58 15.50
CA GLU A 148 -5.81 -6.48 16.81
C GLU A 148 -6.34 -5.31 17.64
N GLY A 149 -6.95 -4.33 17.00
CA GLY A 149 -7.45 -3.16 17.72
C GLY A 149 -8.43 -2.31 16.92
N LYS A 150 -8.99 -1.31 17.61
CA LYS A 150 -9.83 -0.28 17.05
C LYS A 150 -9.59 1.02 17.80
N ARG A 151 -9.10 2.05 17.12
CA ARG A 151 -8.97 3.40 17.66
C ARG A 151 -10.19 4.21 17.28
N LYS A 152 -10.98 4.61 18.29
CA LYS A 152 -12.19 5.40 18.07
C LYS A 152 -11.84 6.83 17.66
N GLU A 153 -12.60 7.37 16.71
CA GLU A 153 -12.52 8.77 16.27
C GLU A 153 -11.09 9.24 15.97
N HIS A 154 -10.31 8.34 15.34
CA HIS A 154 -8.87 8.52 15.16
C HIS A 154 -8.50 9.46 14.03
N ALA A 155 -9.34 9.61 13.02
CA ALA A 155 -9.07 10.47 11.87
C ALA A 155 -10.30 11.33 11.52
N PHE A 156 -10.05 12.55 11.07
CA PHE A 156 -11.07 13.42 10.54
C PHE A 156 -11.06 13.38 9.01
N SER A 157 -12.20 13.05 8.40
CA SER A 157 -12.35 13.03 6.95
C SER A 157 -13.78 13.38 6.56
N ASN A 158 -13.94 14.25 5.56
CA ASN A 158 -15.25 14.64 5.01
C ASN A 158 -16.28 15.06 6.07
N GLY A 159 -15.86 15.87 7.05
CA GLY A 159 -16.75 16.43 8.07
C GLY A 159 -17.08 15.50 9.24
N GLN A 160 -16.47 14.32 9.34
CA GLN A 160 -16.71 13.36 10.42
C GLN A 160 -15.42 12.70 10.92
N TYR A 161 -15.44 12.27 12.17
CA TYR A 161 -14.38 11.44 12.73
C TYR A 161 -14.60 9.98 12.38
N LEU A 162 -13.52 9.31 12.00
CA LEU A 162 -13.49 7.90 11.57
C LEU A 162 -12.72 7.06 12.56
N ASP A 163 -13.22 5.87 12.82
CA ASP A 163 -12.48 4.85 13.56
C ASP A 163 -11.41 4.22 12.65
N LEU A 164 -10.25 3.92 13.25
CA LEU A 164 -9.18 3.15 12.61
C LEU A 164 -9.21 1.72 13.13
N ILE A 165 -9.35 0.77 12.24
CA ILE A 165 -9.19 -0.66 12.53
C ILE A 165 -7.73 -1.03 12.31
N GLU A 166 -7.10 -1.62 13.34
CA GLU A 166 -5.73 -2.09 13.30
C GLU A 166 -5.70 -3.58 13.02
N PHE A 167 -4.83 -3.99 12.10
CA PHE A 167 -4.67 -5.36 11.65
C PHE A 167 -3.23 -5.82 11.83
N GLY A 168 -3.05 -7.10 12.18
CA GLY A 168 -1.75 -7.76 12.23
C GLY A 168 -1.78 -9.10 11.52
N LEU A 169 -0.62 -9.51 11.00
CA LEU A 169 -0.39 -10.84 10.43
C LEU A 169 0.99 -11.32 10.87
N LEU A 170 1.04 -12.48 11.53
CA LEU A 170 2.28 -13.13 11.88
C LEU A 170 2.78 -14.02 10.73
N ARG A 171 4.10 -14.20 10.66
CA ARG A 171 4.71 -15.07 9.63
C ARG A 171 4.13 -16.48 9.63
N GLU A 172 3.91 -17.08 10.80
CA GLU A 172 3.37 -18.43 10.94
C GLU A 172 1.92 -18.58 10.48
N GLU A 173 1.18 -17.46 10.45
CA GLU A 173 -0.21 -17.41 9.96
C GLU A 173 -0.29 -17.25 8.45
N TRP A 174 0.82 -16.80 7.80
CA TRP A 174 0.89 -16.62 6.36
C TRP A 174 0.98 -17.96 5.63
N LYS A 175 -0.15 -18.40 5.10
CA LYS A 175 -0.26 -19.63 4.30
C LYS A 175 -0.48 -19.25 2.85
N LYS A 176 0.49 -19.56 2.02
CA LYS A 176 0.40 -19.38 0.57
C LYS A 176 -0.13 -20.65 -0.08
#